data_0ef24c8b73ea65c190aabf39c24993bb
#
_entry.id   0ef24c8b73ea65c190aabf39c24993bb
#
_cell.length_a   1.000
_cell.length_b   1.000
_cell.length_c   1.000
_cell.angle_alpha   90.00
_cell.angle_beta   90.00
_cell.angle_gamma   90.00
#
_symmetry.space_group_name_H-M   'P 1'
#
loop_
_entity.id
_entity.type
_entity.pdbx_description
1 polymer ?
#
loop_
_entity_poly.entity_id
_entity_poly.type
_entity_poly.pdbx_seq_one_letter_code
_entity_poly.pdbx_strand_id
1 'polypeptide(L)'
;MNKQYFYLSIVLMLFLSCEGPFFDVPADEDPIPPTLTITFPADQSILSDSVLISAYAFDNVGLEKVTLYLNDSIVHESTEGPYEYNWSTLENTEDEFHTIRAKAVDLAGNENFTNTIQVLVDNQDNISPTGALIFPFTGQILTGEITIILEANDNDEVALVTLYIDGDSVMTYQEPPYRYDWNTLEEIDDVIHTIHAHIQDNAGNLSLIHI
;
A
#
# COMPACT_ATOMS: atom_id res chain seq x y z
N MET A 1 30.57 89.55 19.75
CA MET A 1 30.16 88.61 18.72
C MET A 1 30.68 87.20 19.10
N ASN A 2 29.86 86.43 19.79
CA ASN A 2 30.23 85.07 20.25
C ASN A 2 29.85 84.04 19.19
N LYS A 3 30.81 83.25 18.70
CA LYS A 3 30.61 82.14 17.88
C LYS A 3 30.53 80.92 18.79
N GLN A 4 29.33 80.31 18.91
CA GLN A 4 29.12 78.99 19.52
C GLN A 4 29.47 77.91 18.50
N TYR A 5 30.39 77.04 18.87
CA TYR A 5 30.71 75.84 18.13
C TYR A 5 29.82 74.72 18.66
N PHE A 6 28.95 74.18 17.77
CA PHE A 6 28.12 72.95 18.03
C PHE A 6 28.99 71.74 17.77
N TYR A 7 29.33 71.02 18.83
CA TYR A 7 29.94 69.69 18.67
C TYR A 7 28.84 68.64 18.45
N LEU A 8 28.81 68.13 17.24
CA LEU A 8 27.94 66.96 16.88
C LEU A 8 28.67 65.68 17.29
N SER A 9 28.27 65.08 18.42
CA SER A 9 28.79 63.80 18.86
C SER A 9 28.12 62.71 18.01
N ILE A 10 28.87 62.13 17.07
CA ILE A 10 28.48 60.93 16.34
C ILE A 10 28.72 59.73 17.29
N VAL A 11 27.65 59.19 17.87
CA VAL A 11 27.70 57.90 18.57
C VAL A 11 27.71 56.82 17.50
N LEU A 12 28.90 56.27 17.23
CA LEU A 12 29.08 55.11 16.40
C LEU A 12 28.65 53.87 17.21
N MET A 13 27.40 53.40 17.03
CA MET A 13 26.96 52.12 17.54
C MET A 13 27.64 51.01 16.74
N LEU A 14 28.69 50.43 17.30
CA LEU A 14 29.26 49.16 16.86
C LEU A 14 28.27 48.07 17.23
N PHE A 15 27.49 47.62 16.26
CA PHE A 15 26.81 46.33 16.36
C PHE A 15 27.91 45.24 16.26
N LEU A 16 28.36 44.74 17.41
CA LEU A 16 29.02 43.45 17.45
C LEU A 16 27.97 42.40 17.09
N SER A 17 27.86 42.01 15.83
CA SER A 17 27.26 40.77 15.46
C SER A 17 28.14 39.67 16.06
N CYS A 18 27.61 38.97 17.03
CA CYS A 18 28.25 37.77 17.56
C CYS A 18 28.00 36.62 16.54
N GLU A 19 28.66 36.74 15.38
CA GLU A 19 28.89 35.60 14.52
C GLU A 19 30.03 34.84 15.19
N GLY A 20 29.68 33.83 16.00
CA GLY A 20 30.63 32.81 16.40
C GLY A 20 31.24 32.21 15.11
N PRO A 21 32.51 31.83 15.14
CA PRO A 21 33.07 31.16 13.98
C PRO A 21 32.20 29.91 13.66
N PHE A 22 31.43 29.99 12.57
CA PHE A 22 30.97 28.79 11.91
C PHE A 22 32.25 28.08 11.46
N PHE A 23 32.63 27.06 12.19
CA PHE A 23 33.65 26.15 11.70
C PHE A 23 32.92 25.29 10.65
N ASP A 24 32.94 25.75 9.40
CA ASP A 24 32.68 24.87 8.27
C ASP A 24 33.79 23.82 8.32
N VAL A 25 33.41 22.60 8.72
CA VAL A 25 34.32 21.45 8.62
C VAL A 25 34.53 21.23 7.13
N PRO A 26 35.78 21.26 6.62
CA PRO A 26 36.02 20.89 5.23
C PRO A 26 35.46 19.50 4.96
N ALA A 27 34.85 19.30 3.79
CA ALA A 27 34.19 18.05 3.46
C ALA A 27 35.10 16.82 3.58
N ASP A 28 36.41 17.00 3.34
CA ASP A 28 37.43 15.97 3.46
C ASP A 28 37.92 15.71 4.89
N GLU A 29 37.49 16.49 5.86
CA GLU A 29 37.81 16.34 7.30
C GLU A 29 36.58 15.87 8.14
N ASP A 30 35.43 15.62 7.52
CA ASP A 30 34.23 15.19 8.23
C ASP A 30 34.35 13.72 8.71
N PRO A 31 34.37 13.47 10.05
CA PRO A 31 34.43 12.12 10.57
C PRO A 31 33.04 11.47 10.82
N ILE A 32 31.95 12.18 10.51
CA ILE A 32 30.59 11.76 10.89
C ILE A 32 29.92 11.09 9.69
N PRO A 33 29.60 9.78 9.77
CA PRO A 33 28.88 9.12 8.69
C PRO A 33 27.46 9.64 8.53
N PRO A 34 26.88 9.56 7.31
CA PRO A 34 25.52 9.99 7.06
C PRO A 34 24.48 9.17 7.85
N THR A 35 23.39 9.82 8.22
CA THR A 35 22.19 9.16 8.74
C THR A 35 21.38 8.63 7.60
N LEU A 36 20.87 7.39 7.70
CA LEU A 36 20.13 6.72 6.64
C LEU A 36 19.06 5.80 7.19
N THR A 37 17.85 5.82 6.59
CA THR A 37 16.76 4.90 6.92
C THR A 37 15.90 4.64 5.70
N ILE A 38 15.36 3.41 5.58
CA ILE A 38 14.25 3.13 4.65
C ILE A 38 12.98 3.63 5.32
N THR A 39 12.22 4.46 4.63
CA THR A 39 10.95 5.02 5.11
C THR A 39 9.74 4.23 4.62
N PHE A 40 9.88 3.55 3.48
CA PHE A 40 8.87 2.64 2.93
C PHE A 40 9.54 1.66 1.95
N PRO A 41 9.10 0.39 1.89
CA PRO A 41 8.09 -0.25 2.73
C PRO A 41 8.58 -0.54 4.16
N ALA A 42 7.65 -0.97 5.03
CA ALA A 42 8.01 -1.44 6.37
C ALA A 42 8.60 -2.87 6.31
N ASP A 43 9.44 -3.23 7.28
CA ASP A 43 9.93 -4.60 7.42
C ASP A 43 8.76 -5.57 7.64
N GLN A 44 8.82 -6.74 7.02
CA GLN A 44 7.79 -7.80 7.04
C GLN A 44 6.44 -7.39 6.41
N SER A 45 6.39 -6.37 5.57
CA SER A 45 5.17 -6.03 4.84
C SER A 45 4.93 -6.98 3.66
N ILE A 46 3.65 -7.16 3.32
CA ILE A 46 3.20 -7.84 2.10
C ILE A 46 2.97 -6.77 1.04
N LEU A 47 3.45 -6.99 -0.16
CA LEU A 47 3.47 -6.02 -1.25
C LEU A 47 2.89 -6.63 -2.52
N SER A 48 2.14 -5.84 -3.27
CA SER A 48 1.59 -6.20 -4.59
C SER A 48 1.71 -5.04 -5.58
N ASP A 49 1.57 -5.33 -6.85
CA ASP A 49 1.52 -4.40 -7.99
C ASP A 49 2.75 -3.52 -8.15
N SER A 50 2.64 -2.25 -7.80
CA SER A 50 3.69 -1.25 -7.92
C SER A 50 3.96 -0.59 -6.58
N VAL A 51 5.19 -0.70 -6.12
CA VAL A 51 5.62 -0.26 -4.79
C VAL A 51 6.68 0.81 -4.90
N LEU A 52 6.48 1.93 -4.22
CA LEU A 52 7.48 2.98 -4.10
C LEU A 52 8.44 2.65 -2.95
N ILE A 53 9.67 2.24 -3.24
CA ILE A 53 10.72 2.13 -2.23
C ILE A 53 11.26 3.53 -1.97
N SER A 54 11.25 3.98 -0.71
CA SER A 54 11.72 5.31 -0.30
C SER A 54 12.72 5.22 0.84
N ALA A 55 13.74 6.06 0.77
CA ALA A 55 14.71 6.23 1.84
C ALA A 55 14.88 7.71 2.21
N TYR A 56 15.24 7.96 3.46
CA TYR A 56 15.68 9.25 3.96
C TYR A 56 17.16 9.18 4.30
N ALA A 57 17.91 10.15 3.83
CA ALA A 57 19.32 10.31 4.14
C ALA A 57 19.63 11.77 4.49
N PHE A 58 20.52 11.96 5.43
CA PHE A 58 21.01 13.29 5.86
C PHE A 58 22.45 13.19 6.35
N ASP A 59 23.20 14.21 6.04
CA ASP A 59 24.55 14.39 6.53
C ASP A 59 24.78 15.88 6.93
N ASN A 60 25.73 16.12 7.87
CA ASN A 60 26.01 17.45 8.42
C ASN A 60 26.79 18.36 7.45
N VAL A 61 27.54 17.79 6.53
CA VAL A 61 28.31 18.52 5.52
C VAL A 61 27.69 18.34 4.13
N GLY A 62 27.37 17.11 3.76
CA GLY A 62 26.68 16.84 2.52
C GLY A 62 26.79 15.39 2.07
N LEU A 63 25.80 14.95 1.33
CA LEU A 63 25.77 13.60 0.73
C LEU A 63 26.44 13.61 -0.64
N GLU A 64 27.29 12.62 -0.89
CA GLU A 64 27.80 12.33 -2.22
C GLU A 64 26.77 11.51 -3.02
N LYS A 65 26.25 10.42 -2.40
CA LYS A 65 25.34 9.49 -3.07
C LYS A 65 24.52 8.64 -2.12
N VAL A 66 23.30 8.31 -2.54
CA VAL A 66 22.46 7.29 -1.93
C VAL A 66 22.16 6.20 -2.96
N THR A 67 22.30 4.94 -2.56
CA THR A 67 22.09 3.75 -3.40
C THR A 67 21.02 2.88 -2.76
N LEU A 68 19.99 2.49 -3.52
CA LEU A 68 18.97 1.52 -3.11
C LEU A 68 19.29 0.15 -3.73
N TYR A 69 19.14 -0.89 -2.92
CA TYR A 69 19.36 -2.28 -3.32
C TYR A 69 18.07 -3.09 -3.12
N LEU A 70 17.78 -3.92 -4.12
CA LEU A 70 16.75 -4.96 -4.08
C LEU A 70 17.43 -6.30 -4.37
N ASN A 71 17.30 -7.27 -3.46
CA ASN A 71 17.97 -8.57 -3.56
C ASN A 71 19.48 -8.43 -3.87
N ASP A 72 20.16 -7.54 -3.13
CA ASP A 72 21.57 -7.18 -3.32
C ASP A 72 21.94 -6.54 -4.66
N SER A 73 21.01 -6.38 -5.57
CA SER A 73 21.21 -5.67 -6.84
C SER A 73 20.92 -4.18 -6.67
N ILE A 74 21.73 -3.33 -7.29
CA ILE A 74 21.47 -1.88 -7.31
C ILE A 74 20.29 -1.61 -8.22
N VAL A 75 19.25 -0.97 -7.68
CA VAL A 75 18.05 -0.58 -8.44
C VAL A 75 17.93 0.92 -8.63
N HIS A 76 18.58 1.72 -7.77
CA HIS A 76 18.59 3.17 -7.89
C HIS A 76 19.84 3.76 -7.25
N GLU A 77 20.41 4.80 -7.89
CA GLU A 77 21.45 5.66 -7.32
C GLU A 77 21.10 7.12 -7.61
N SER A 78 21.25 7.98 -6.61
CA SER A 78 21.02 9.41 -6.74
C SER A 78 21.97 10.21 -5.84
N THR A 79 22.37 11.39 -6.33
CA THR A 79 23.14 12.39 -5.57
C THR A 79 22.25 13.42 -4.88
N GLU A 80 20.95 13.47 -5.25
CA GLU A 80 19.95 14.40 -4.70
C GLU A 80 18.64 13.65 -4.39
N GLY A 81 17.97 14.07 -3.32
CA GLY A 81 16.64 13.52 -2.98
C GLY A 81 15.52 14.04 -3.89
N PRO A 82 14.38 13.37 -3.96
CA PRO A 82 14.02 12.23 -3.12
C PRO A 82 14.72 10.94 -3.55
N TYR A 83 15.07 10.08 -2.58
CA TYR A 83 15.71 8.77 -2.82
C TYR A 83 14.62 7.71 -2.93
N GLU A 84 14.08 7.54 -4.13
CA GLU A 84 12.88 6.75 -4.39
C GLU A 84 13.06 5.87 -5.63
N TYR A 85 12.48 4.67 -5.60
CA TYR A 85 12.45 3.75 -6.71
C TYR A 85 11.08 3.06 -6.80
N ASN A 86 10.45 3.17 -7.97
CA ASN A 86 9.22 2.43 -8.25
C ASN A 86 9.56 1.01 -8.68
N TRP A 87 9.21 0.05 -7.84
CA TRP A 87 9.39 -1.37 -8.09
C TRP A 87 8.07 -2.00 -8.53
N SER A 88 8.05 -2.60 -9.73
CA SER A 88 6.95 -3.46 -10.17
C SER A 88 7.16 -4.86 -9.62
N THR A 89 6.23 -5.35 -8.81
CA THR A 89 6.28 -6.70 -8.24
C THR A 89 5.66 -7.76 -9.17
N LEU A 90 4.93 -7.33 -10.22
CA LEU A 90 4.15 -8.21 -11.11
C LEU A 90 4.98 -9.26 -11.87
N GLU A 91 6.29 -9.03 -12.04
CA GLU A 91 7.20 -9.98 -12.68
C GLU A 91 7.92 -10.89 -11.68
N ASN A 92 7.65 -10.73 -10.39
CA ASN A 92 8.26 -11.52 -9.34
C ASN A 92 7.48 -12.80 -9.09
N THR A 93 8.18 -13.80 -8.53
CA THR A 93 7.55 -15.04 -8.09
C THR A 93 6.62 -14.75 -6.91
N GLU A 94 5.41 -15.33 -6.93
CA GLU A 94 4.46 -15.25 -5.83
C GLU A 94 5.02 -15.88 -4.56
N ASP A 95 4.60 -15.36 -3.42
CA ASP A 95 4.99 -15.84 -2.09
C ASP A 95 6.51 -15.86 -1.87
N GLU A 96 7.27 -15.02 -2.59
CA GLU A 96 8.72 -14.93 -2.44
C GLU A 96 9.13 -13.72 -1.60
N PHE A 97 10.09 -13.99 -0.69
CA PHE A 97 10.69 -12.93 0.11
C PHE A 97 11.78 -12.18 -0.67
N HIS A 98 11.70 -10.86 -0.61
CA HIS A 98 12.68 -9.95 -1.18
C HIS A 98 13.34 -9.12 -0.09
N THR A 99 14.60 -8.74 -0.32
CA THR A 99 15.36 -7.92 0.62
C THR A 99 15.58 -6.52 0.06
N ILE A 100 15.39 -5.51 0.90
CA ILE A 100 15.63 -4.11 0.55
C ILE A 100 16.61 -3.53 1.57
N ARG A 101 17.59 -2.80 1.08
CA ARG A 101 18.54 -2.02 1.91
C ARG A 101 18.97 -0.76 1.16
N ALA A 102 19.52 0.19 1.90
CA ALA A 102 20.10 1.38 1.32
C ALA A 102 21.52 1.60 1.84
N LYS A 103 22.33 2.30 1.05
CA LYS A 103 23.66 2.80 1.38
C LYS A 103 23.71 4.29 1.13
N ALA A 104 24.28 5.07 2.04
CA ALA A 104 24.62 6.46 1.81
C ALA A 104 26.14 6.66 1.92
N VAL A 105 26.67 7.56 1.12
CA VAL A 105 28.07 8.02 1.16
C VAL A 105 28.02 9.54 1.25
N ASP A 106 28.82 10.12 2.16
CA ASP A 106 28.99 11.56 2.28
C ASP A 106 30.15 12.09 1.38
N LEU A 107 30.36 13.41 1.39
CA LEU A 107 31.42 14.05 0.63
C LEU A 107 32.83 13.77 1.18
N ALA A 108 32.96 13.26 2.41
CA ALA A 108 34.23 12.81 3.01
C ALA A 108 34.55 11.35 2.67
N GLY A 109 33.59 10.61 2.12
CA GLY A 109 33.70 9.20 1.81
C GLY A 109 33.30 8.28 2.97
N ASN A 110 32.68 8.80 4.06
CA ASN A 110 32.12 7.96 5.09
C ASN A 110 30.85 7.29 4.58
N GLU A 111 30.66 6.04 5.00
CA GLU A 111 29.55 5.21 4.52
C GLU A 111 28.63 4.79 5.66
N ASN A 112 27.34 4.71 5.38
CA ASN A 112 26.37 4.09 6.26
C ASN A 112 25.39 3.23 5.48
N PHE A 113 24.91 2.16 6.13
CA PHE A 113 23.94 1.22 5.58
C PHE A 113 22.71 1.14 6.50
N THR A 114 21.54 0.98 5.91
CA THR A 114 20.37 0.58 6.70
C THR A 114 20.49 -0.87 7.15
N ASN A 115 19.70 -1.26 8.16
CA ASN A 115 19.36 -2.66 8.31
C ASN A 115 18.68 -3.15 7.01
N THR A 116 18.90 -4.41 6.67
CA THR A 116 18.15 -5.06 5.59
C THR A 116 16.74 -5.33 6.10
N ILE A 117 15.73 -4.86 5.38
CA ILE A 117 14.34 -5.23 5.59
C ILE A 117 13.96 -6.36 4.65
N GLN A 118 13.00 -7.17 5.05
CA GLN A 118 12.47 -8.28 4.27
C GLN A 118 10.99 -8.05 4.01
N VAL A 119 10.56 -8.25 2.77
CA VAL A 119 9.17 -8.05 2.34
C VAL A 119 8.70 -9.28 1.56
N LEU A 120 7.42 -9.59 1.63
CA LEU A 120 6.81 -10.68 0.87
C LEU A 120 6.09 -10.06 -0.35
N VAL A 121 6.31 -10.61 -1.54
CA VAL A 121 5.51 -10.29 -2.72
C VAL A 121 4.37 -11.29 -2.82
N ASP A 122 3.14 -10.78 -2.86
CA ASP A 122 1.90 -11.53 -3.04
C ASP A 122 0.96 -10.70 -3.94
N ASN A 123 0.93 -11.04 -5.23
CA ASN A 123 0.10 -10.36 -6.22
C ASN A 123 -1.21 -11.12 -6.48
N GLN A 124 -1.41 -12.28 -5.85
CA GLN A 124 -2.62 -13.07 -5.99
C GLN A 124 -3.62 -12.73 -4.89
N ASP A 125 -4.87 -12.60 -5.29
CA ASP A 125 -5.95 -12.61 -4.32
C ASP A 125 -6.25 -14.05 -3.89
N ASN A 126 -5.94 -14.36 -2.64
CA ASN A 126 -6.20 -15.67 -2.01
C ASN A 126 -7.40 -15.62 -1.04
N ILE A 127 -8.15 -14.52 -1.04
CA ILE A 127 -9.30 -14.32 -0.16
C ILE A 127 -10.58 -14.70 -0.90
N SER A 128 -11.29 -15.72 -0.39
CA SER A 128 -12.56 -16.12 -1.00
C SER A 128 -13.65 -15.08 -0.76
N PRO A 129 -14.55 -14.87 -1.75
CA PRO A 129 -15.66 -13.95 -1.61
C PRO A 129 -16.60 -14.39 -0.48
N THR A 130 -17.33 -13.45 0.06
CA THR A 130 -18.37 -13.69 1.08
C THR A 130 -19.74 -13.39 0.51
N GLY A 131 -20.78 -14.06 1.04
CA GLY A 131 -22.14 -13.78 0.62
C GLY A 131 -23.20 -14.31 1.58
N ALA A 132 -24.42 -13.88 1.31
CA ALA A 132 -25.58 -14.32 2.06
C ALA A 132 -26.81 -14.44 1.16
N LEU A 133 -27.65 -15.42 1.45
CA LEU A 133 -29.01 -15.49 0.96
C LEU A 133 -29.88 -14.63 1.89
N ILE A 134 -30.35 -13.50 1.40
CA ILE A 134 -31.14 -12.53 2.18
C ILE A 134 -32.60 -12.94 2.25
N PHE A 135 -33.12 -13.51 1.17
CA PHE A 135 -34.48 -14.05 1.09
C PHE A 135 -34.52 -15.17 0.03
N PRO A 136 -35.25 -16.28 0.30
CA PRO A 136 -36.03 -16.63 1.49
C PRO A 136 -35.15 -17.06 2.67
N PHE A 137 -35.77 -17.22 3.86
CA PHE A 137 -35.11 -17.76 5.04
C PHE A 137 -35.29 -19.27 5.13
N THR A 138 -34.35 -19.97 5.79
CA THR A 138 -34.42 -21.40 6.05
C THR A 138 -35.74 -21.80 6.70
N GLY A 139 -36.40 -22.80 6.11
CA GLY A 139 -37.68 -23.34 6.60
C GLY A 139 -38.88 -22.46 6.35
N GLN A 140 -38.79 -21.44 5.54
CA GLN A 140 -39.92 -20.59 5.17
C GLN A 140 -40.86 -21.32 4.21
N ILE A 141 -42.16 -21.20 4.43
CA ILE A 141 -43.19 -21.63 3.49
C ILE A 141 -43.39 -20.56 2.44
N LEU A 142 -43.22 -20.89 1.19
CA LEU A 142 -43.34 -20.00 0.04
C LEU A 142 -44.56 -20.32 -0.79
N THR A 143 -45.19 -19.30 -1.39
CA THR A 143 -46.30 -19.51 -2.32
C THR A 143 -46.38 -18.32 -3.29
N GLY A 144 -46.67 -18.59 -4.55
CA GLY A 144 -46.78 -17.62 -5.61
C GLY A 144 -45.45 -17.21 -6.22
N GLU A 145 -45.41 -16.04 -6.78
CA GLU A 145 -44.16 -15.44 -7.29
C GLU A 145 -43.39 -14.80 -6.14
N ILE A 146 -42.13 -15.21 -5.99
CA ILE A 146 -41.22 -14.66 -4.98
C ILE A 146 -39.94 -14.21 -5.63
N THR A 147 -39.25 -13.24 -5.03
CA THR A 147 -37.93 -12.82 -5.49
C THR A 147 -36.87 -13.34 -4.51
N ILE A 148 -36.01 -14.25 -4.97
CA ILE A 148 -34.80 -14.64 -4.24
C ILE A 148 -33.80 -13.49 -4.30
N ILE A 149 -33.21 -13.15 -3.12
CA ILE A 149 -32.28 -12.01 -2.98
C ILE A 149 -30.99 -12.52 -2.38
N LEU A 150 -29.90 -12.25 -3.06
CA LEU A 150 -28.53 -12.58 -2.65
C LEU A 150 -27.71 -11.29 -2.46
N GLU A 151 -26.76 -11.37 -1.55
CA GLU A 151 -25.65 -10.40 -1.43
C GLU A 151 -24.32 -11.15 -1.55
N ALA A 152 -23.37 -10.53 -2.22
CA ALA A 152 -22.00 -11.02 -2.37
C ALA A 152 -21.03 -9.85 -2.31
N ASN A 153 -19.90 -10.06 -1.64
CA ASN A 153 -18.83 -9.07 -1.49
C ASN A 153 -17.49 -9.78 -1.51
N ASP A 154 -16.49 -9.08 -2.01
CA ASP A 154 -15.11 -9.50 -2.01
C ASP A 154 -14.17 -8.31 -1.76
N ASN A 155 -12.91 -8.57 -1.41
CA ASN A 155 -11.89 -7.54 -1.21
C ASN A 155 -11.38 -6.94 -2.53
N ASP A 156 -11.43 -7.72 -3.62
CA ASP A 156 -11.11 -7.26 -4.97
C ASP A 156 -12.41 -7.06 -5.77
N GLU A 157 -12.97 -8.12 -6.34
CA GLU A 157 -14.21 -8.04 -7.10
C GLU A 157 -14.91 -9.39 -7.21
N VAL A 158 -16.24 -9.41 -7.09
CA VAL A 158 -17.06 -10.60 -7.36
C VAL A 158 -17.24 -10.76 -8.87
N ALA A 159 -16.66 -11.81 -9.45
CA ALA A 159 -16.74 -12.09 -10.88
C ALA A 159 -18.07 -12.75 -11.28
N LEU A 160 -18.54 -13.72 -10.49
CA LEU A 160 -19.74 -14.51 -10.82
C LEU A 160 -20.52 -14.87 -9.55
N VAL A 161 -21.84 -14.78 -9.63
CA VAL A 161 -22.78 -15.36 -8.67
C VAL A 161 -23.73 -16.29 -9.42
N THR A 162 -23.67 -17.59 -9.16
CA THR A 162 -24.55 -18.58 -9.78
C THR A 162 -25.53 -19.12 -8.75
N LEU A 163 -26.82 -18.92 -9.00
CA LEU A 163 -27.92 -19.40 -8.16
C LEU A 163 -28.38 -20.79 -8.63
N TYR A 164 -28.60 -21.67 -7.67
CA TYR A 164 -29.12 -23.02 -7.87
C TYR A 164 -30.39 -23.26 -7.05
N ILE A 165 -31.35 -23.94 -7.64
CA ILE A 165 -32.53 -24.52 -6.97
C ILE A 165 -32.52 -26.00 -7.20
N ASP A 166 -32.58 -26.81 -6.13
CA ASP A 166 -32.55 -28.27 -6.15
C ASP A 166 -31.37 -28.89 -6.93
N GLY A 167 -30.25 -28.17 -6.99
CA GLY A 167 -29.05 -28.57 -7.70
C GLY A 167 -28.98 -28.12 -9.15
N ASP A 168 -30.05 -27.57 -9.70
CA ASP A 168 -30.06 -27.02 -11.06
C ASP A 168 -29.70 -25.53 -11.05
N SER A 169 -28.77 -25.13 -11.91
CA SER A 169 -28.39 -23.71 -12.09
C SER A 169 -29.55 -22.97 -12.79
N VAL A 170 -30.13 -21.98 -12.10
CA VAL A 170 -31.27 -21.20 -12.60
C VAL A 170 -30.86 -19.81 -13.12
N MET A 171 -29.77 -19.23 -12.59
CA MET A 171 -29.29 -17.93 -13.02
C MET A 171 -27.80 -17.73 -12.68
N THR A 172 -27.11 -16.98 -13.54
CA THR A 172 -25.74 -16.51 -13.29
C THR A 172 -25.66 -15.00 -13.51
N TYR A 173 -25.04 -14.30 -12.58
CA TYR A 173 -24.89 -12.86 -12.58
C TYR A 173 -23.40 -12.49 -12.61
N GLN A 174 -23.05 -11.44 -13.33
CA GLN A 174 -21.72 -10.81 -13.34
C GLN A 174 -21.70 -9.49 -12.54
N GLU A 175 -22.87 -8.91 -12.31
CA GLU A 175 -23.02 -7.63 -11.59
C GLU A 175 -24.28 -7.65 -10.71
N PRO A 176 -24.29 -6.91 -9.59
CA PRO A 176 -25.48 -6.73 -8.80
C PRO A 176 -26.56 -5.90 -9.56
N PRO A 177 -27.84 -6.02 -9.22
CA PRO A 177 -28.37 -6.75 -8.09
C PRO A 177 -28.57 -8.24 -8.38
N TYR A 178 -28.23 -9.11 -7.42
CA TYR A 178 -28.39 -10.56 -7.52
C TYR A 178 -29.81 -10.95 -7.06
N ARG A 179 -30.77 -10.96 -8.02
CA ARG A 179 -32.19 -11.19 -7.75
C ARG A 179 -32.78 -12.13 -8.79
N TYR A 180 -33.52 -13.12 -8.35
CA TYR A 180 -34.19 -14.09 -9.22
C TYR A 180 -35.66 -14.23 -8.83
N ASP A 181 -36.58 -13.98 -9.80
CA ASP A 181 -38.00 -14.15 -9.61
C ASP A 181 -38.37 -15.63 -9.87
N TRP A 182 -38.79 -16.31 -8.81
CA TRP A 182 -39.14 -17.71 -8.84
C TRP A 182 -40.66 -17.91 -8.69
N ASN A 183 -41.29 -18.61 -9.67
CA ASN A 183 -42.70 -18.91 -9.65
C ASN A 183 -42.93 -20.27 -8.97
N THR A 184 -43.22 -20.27 -7.68
CA THR A 184 -43.45 -21.51 -6.92
C THR A 184 -44.77 -22.18 -7.24
N LEU A 185 -45.69 -21.58 -8.02
CA LEU A 185 -46.94 -22.23 -8.46
C LEU A 185 -46.72 -23.32 -9.53
N GLU A 186 -45.54 -23.33 -10.13
CA GLU A 186 -45.15 -24.37 -11.10
C GLU A 186 -44.47 -25.54 -10.43
N GLU A 187 -44.17 -25.46 -9.15
CA GLU A 187 -43.55 -26.50 -8.35
C GLU A 187 -44.57 -27.46 -7.75
N ILE A 188 -44.12 -28.61 -7.28
CA ILE A 188 -44.94 -29.59 -6.58
C ILE A 188 -45.23 -29.08 -5.16
N ASP A 189 -46.51 -29.06 -4.77
CA ASP A 189 -46.91 -28.66 -3.42
C ASP A 189 -46.31 -29.54 -2.34
N ASP A 190 -46.04 -28.92 -1.16
CA ASP A 190 -45.53 -29.56 0.07
C ASP A 190 -44.15 -30.26 -0.12
N VAL A 191 -43.34 -29.83 -1.09
CA VAL A 191 -41.96 -30.29 -1.27
C VAL A 191 -40.97 -29.32 -0.65
N ILE A 192 -39.88 -29.85 -0.08
CA ILE A 192 -38.77 -29.06 0.42
C ILE A 192 -37.83 -28.81 -0.75
N HIS A 193 -37.56 -27.55 -1.01
CA HIS A 193 -36.59 -27.11 -2.01
C HIS A 193 -35.31 -26.65 -1.33
N THR A 194 -34.18 -26.87 -1.99
CA THR A 194 -32.86 -26.38 -1.56
C THR A 194 -32.43 -25.22 -2.45
N ILE A 195 -31.97 -24.15 -1.83
CA ILE A 195 -31.43 -23.00 -2.56
C ILE A 195 -29.98 -22.79 -2.12
N HIS A 196 -29.09 -22.70 -3.09
CA HIS A 196 -27.68 -22.36 -2.82
C HIS A 196 -27.12 -21.45 -3.92
N ALA A 197 -26.03 -20.78 -3.64
CA ALA A 197 -25.30 -20.00 -4.62
C ALA A 197 -23.80 -20.26 -4.52
N HIS A 198 -23.15 -20.30 -5.67
CA HIS A 198 -21.71 -20.25 -5.82
C HIS A 198 -21.32 -18.82 -6.14
N ILE A 199 -20.34 -18.29 -5.40
CA ILE A 199 -19.78 -16.97 -5.61
C ILE A 199 -18.32 -17.17 -5.97
N GLN A 200 -17.87 -16.56 -7.06
CA GLN A 200 -16.50 -16.61 -7.53
C GLN A 200 -15.99 -15.19 -7.71
N ASP A 201 -14.75 -14.91 -7.26
CA ASP A 201 -14.03 -13.68 -7.54
C ASP A 201 -13.24 -13.72 -8.86
N ASN A 202 -12.52 -12.66 -9.19
CA ASN A 202 -11.69 -12.57 -10.39
C ASN A 202 -10.42 -13.44 -10.31
N ALA A 203 -9.95 -13.75 -9.11
CA ALA A 203 -8.80 -14.64 -8.89
C ALA A 203 -9.16 -16.13 -9.01
N GLY A 204 -10.46 -16.45 -9.00
CA GLY A 204 -10.98 -17.82 -9.09
C GLY A 204 -11.27 -18.46 -7.74
N ASN A 205 -11.17 -17.71 -6.62
CA ASN A 205 -11.56 -18.22 -5.32
C ASN A 205 -13.08 -18.38 -5.24
N LEU A 206 -13.52 -19.38 -4.50
CA LEU A 206 -14.92 -19.78 -4.45
C LEU A 206 -15.49 -19.74 -3.04
N SER A 207 -16.74 -19.31 -2.95
CA SER A 207 -17.59 -19.43 -1.76
C SER A 207 -18.92 -20.09 -2.09
N LEU A 208 -19.45 -20.85 -1.15
CA LEU A 208 -20.73 -21.52 -1.23
C LEU A 208 -21.64 -21.04 -0.10
N ILE A 209 -22.81 -20.55 -0.45
CA ILE A 209 -23.88 -20.23 0.50
C ILE A 209 -25.09 -21.12 0.21
N HIS A 210 -25.77 -21.60 1.25
CA HIS A 210 -26.95 -22.48 1.14
C HIS A 210 -27.94 -22.28 2.29
N ILE A 211 -29.20 -22.61 2.02
CA ILE A 211 -30.28 -22.76 3.02
C ILE A 211 -31.09 -24.03 2.72
#